data_4c0f0b8303fd7bd11b2f7aa8103da27c
#
_entry.id   4c0f0b8303fd7bd11b2f7aa8103da27c
#
_cell.length_a   1.000
_cell.length_b   1.000
_cell.length_c   1.000
_cell.angle_alpha   90.00
_cell.angle_beta   90.00
_cell.angle_gamma   90.00
#
_symmetry.space_group_name_H-M   'P 1'
#
loop_
_entity.id
_entity.type
_entity.pdbx_description
1 polymer ?
#
loop_
_entity_poly.entity_id
_entity_poly.type
_entity_poly.pdbx_seq_one_letter_code
_entity_poly.pdbx_strand_id
1 'polypeptide(L)'
;MKIVARTIPPRSAWMLEQAGVHPLLARLYAARGVQTREELDDGLARLLAPDGLRGAHEAALLLADAIRDDKRLCIVADYDCDGATACAVALRGLRLLGAKHVSYLVPDRVVDGYGLTPPIAERVAATGADVLITVDNGIASVEGVAAAKARGLAVLVTDHHLPGPALPAADVLVNPNQPDCGFDSKSIAGVGVMFYVLLALRSELRARGVFDLPAAAGPPQGGRASPSGGGEAHEVASRGVGRPQPKLDVLLPLVALGTVADVVKLDANNRRLVAQGLRRIRAGVMPAGVAALFKAAGRNAAAATTFDFGFALGPRINAAGRLADMTLGIECLTTDDSARAEELARMLDGINRERRDIEGGMRDQALLLAESLFDEDGSETPRAAISVFDADFHEGVVGIVASRIKDRYHRPTFVFAASGAPGKEHELKGSGRSIPGFHLRDALDLVAKRHPGVLLRFGGHAMAAGCTVAEEHFETFERALAQVAAEWLDAASLTRRLDTDGPLAPEYLRVDLVDTLHREVWGQGFAPPTFSEEVEVISQRLVGEKHLALKLRHKGQPVDGIWFGHTEPLPPRVVIAFRLDADEWQGVRRVRFLVEGAEI
;
A
#
# COMPACT_ATOMS: atom_id res chain seq x y z
N MET A 1 28.69 -0.97 3.94
CA MET A 1 27.51 -0.07 3.82
C MET A 1 28.00 1.37 3.90
N LYS A 2 27.40 2.32 3.15
CA LYS A 2 27.77 3.74 3.19
C LYS A 2 26.61 4.58 3.75
N ILE A 3 26.87 5.35 4.79
CA ILE A 3 25.90 6.30 5.38
C ILE A 3 26.06 7.65 4.69
N VAL A 4 24.97 8.22 4.15
CA VAL A 4 25.02 9.48 3.40
C VAL A 4 23.94 10.42 3.91
N ALA A 5 24.33 11.63 4.32
CA ALA A 5 23.37 12.64 4.71
C ALA A 5 22.65 13.23 3.47
N ARG A 6 21.32 13.34 3.56
CA ARG A 6 20.50 14.04 2.54
C ARG A 6 20.90 15.49 2.45
N THR A 7 20.84 16.03 1.26
CA THR A 7 20.99 17.48 1.06
C THR A 7 19.76 18.18 1.60
N ILE A 8 19.96 19.16 2.45
CA ILE A 8 18.90 20.01 3.01
C ILE A 8 18.94 21.35 2.28
N PRO A 9 17.89 21.72 1.50
CA PRO A 9 17.80 23.04 0.88
C PRO A 9 17.68 24.13 1.95
N PRO A 10 18.71 24.99 2.16
CA PRO A 10 18.70 25.93 3.28
C PRO A 10 17.55 26.95 3.21
N ARG A 11 17.22 27.40 1.99
CA ARG A 11 16.13 28.36 1.77
C ARG A 11 14.77 27.77 2.16
N SER A 12 14.49 26.52 1.77
CA SER A 12 13.22 25.86 2.10
C SER A 12 13.10 25.63 3.61
N ALA A 13 14.17 25.15 4.26
CA ALA A 13 14.19 24.97 5.72
C ALA A 13 13.92 26.30 6.44
N TRP A 14 14.62 27.37 6.05
CA TRP A 14 14.41 28.69 6.63
C TRP A 14 12.98 29.22 6.43
N MET A 15 12.43 29.07 5.22
CA MET A 15 11.04 29.50 4.94
C MET A 15 10.02 28.76 5.81
N LEU A 16 10.18 27.47 5.99
CA LEU A 16 9.31 26.66 6.86
C LEU A 16 9.43 27.08 8.33
N GLU A 17 10.64 27.36 8.81
CA GLU A 17 10.85 27.90 10.18
C GLU A 17 10.16 29.24 10.36
N GLN A 18 10.33 30.19 9.42
CA GLN A 18 9.67 31.50 9.47
C GLN A 18 8.14 31.38 9.42
N ALA A 19 7.62 30.33 8.79
CA ALA A 19 6.20 30.01 8.78
C ALA A 19 5.72 29.29 10.07
N GLY A 20 6.57 29.16 11.09
CA GLY A 20 6.25 28.60 12.40
C GLY A 20 6.32 27.05 12.48
N VAL A 21 7.00 26.40 11.54
CA VAL A 21 7.30 24.98 11.64
C VAL A 21 8.47 24.78 12.60
N HIS A 22 8.37 23.78 13.49
CA HIS A 22 9.47 23.46 14.42
C HIS A 22 10.81 23.28 13.67
N PRO A 23 11.95 23.86 14.11
CA PRO A 23 13.20 23.89 13.33
C PRO A 23 13.67 22.51 12.85
N LEU A 24 13.61 21.49 13.70
CA LEU A 24 13.96 20.13 13.30
C LEU A 24 13.03 19.62 12.19
N LEU A 25 11.69 19.78 12.34
CA LEU A 25 10.72 19.37 11.31
C LEU A 25 10.91 20.15 10.02
N ALA A 26 11.19 21.45 10.07
CA ALA A 26 11.45 22.27 8.89
C ALA A 26 12.65 21.71 8.09
N ARG A 27 13.72 21.32 8.78
CA ARG A 27 14.90 20.68 8.20
C ARG A 27 14.55 19.32 7.57
N LEU A 28 13.79 18.47 8.28
CA LEU A 28 13.37 17.14 7.82
C LEU A 28 12.46 17.23 6.60
N TYR A 29 11.50 18.15 6.60
CA TYR A 29 10.59 18.37 5.48
C TYR A 29 11.29 18.94 4.26
N ALA A 30 12.18 19.93 4.45
CA ALA A 30 12.97 20.50 3.36
C ALA A 30 13.85 19.42 2.68
N ALA A 31 14.45 18.51 3.47
CA ALA A 31 15.23 17.38 2.95
C ALA A 31 14.37 16.39 2.13
N ARG A 32 13.05 16.43 2.25
CA ARG A 32 12.08 15.62 1.49
C ARG A 32 11.37 16.38 0.39
N GLY A 33 11.85 17.60 0.08
CA GLY A 33 11.39 18.42 -1.02
C GLY A 33 10.21 19.33 -0.71
N VAL A 34 9.76 19.43 0.55
CA VAL A 34 8.75 20.40 0.96
C VAL A 34 9.34 21.81 0.92
N GLN A 35 8.64 22.74 0.27
CA GLN A 35 9.10 24.12 0.09
C GLN A 35 8.27 25.12 0.88
N THR A 36 6.97 24.86 1.05
CA THR A 36 6.03 25.78 1.68
C THR A 36 5.21 25.10 2.77
N ARG A 37 4.68 25.91 3.71
CA ARG A 37 3.82 25.40 4.79
C ARG A 37 2.49 24.83 4.27
N GLU A 38 1.99 25.34 3.17
CA GLU A 38 0.74 24.90 2.53
C GLU A 38 0.81 23.45 2.08
N GLU A 39 2.00 22.95 1.74
CA GLU A 39 2.21 21.53 1.42
C GLU A 39 2.08 20.61 2.63
N LEU A 40 2.21 21.16 3.84
CA LEU A 40 2.00 20.47 5.11
C LEU A 40 0.57 20.59 5.64
N ASP A 41 -0.27 21.39 4.99
CA ASP A 41 -1.69 21.51 5.35
C ASP A 41 -2.41 20.21 4.96
N ASP A 42 -2.85 19.46 5.96
CA ASP A 42 -3.54 18.18 5.82
C ASP A 42 -5.07 18.32 5.76
N GLY A 43 -5.60 19.54 5.67
CA GLY A 43 -7.03 19.83 5.59
C GLY A 43 -7.68 19.22 4.34
N LEU A 44 -8.92 18.70 4.48
CA LEU A 44 -9.68 18.10 3.37
C LEU A 44 -9.90 19.07 2.20
N ALA A 45 -9.97 20.37 2.46
CA ALA A 45 -10.10 21.41 1.43
C ALA A 45 -8.86 21.54 0.53
N ARG A 46 -7.74 20.93 0.93
CA ARG A 46 -6.47 20.91 0.17
C ARG A 46 -6.29 19.64 -0.68
N LEU A 47 -7.23 18.70 -0.61
CA LEU A 47 -7.22 17.56 -1.53
C LEU A 47 -7.36 18.05 -2.98
N LEU A 48 -6.74 17.33 -3.90
CA LEU A 48 -6.92 17.61 -5.32
C LEU A 48 -8.40 17.47 -5.70
N ALA A 49 -8.84 18.23 -6.68
CA ALA A 49 -10.21 18.11 -7.18
C ALA A 49 -10.36 16.83 -8.01
N PRO A 50 -11.49 16.10 -7.91
CA PRO A 50 -11.75 14.92 -8.75
C PRO A 50 -11.71 15.20 -10.25
N ASP A 51 -12.03 16.44 -10.66
CA ASP A 51 -12.10 16.85 -12.07
C ASP A 51 -10.76 16.69 -12.81
N GLY A 52 -9.63 16.74 -12.09
CA GLY A 52 -8.31 16.47 -12.68
C GLY A 52 -8.07 15.00 -13.00
N LEU A 53 -8.83 14.08 -12.40
CA LEU A 53 -8.67 12.64 -12.59
C LEU A 53 -9.52 12.19 -13.80
N ARG A 54 -8.83 11.89 -14.91
CA ARG A 54 -9.48 11.49 -16.16
C ARG A 54 -10.41 10.31 -15.95
N GLY A 55 -11.64 10.43 -16.44
CA GLY A 55 -12.69 9.41 -16.32
C GLY A 55 -13.51 9.50 -15.03
N ALA A 56 -13.13 10.32 -14.04
CA ALA A 56 -13.86 10.41 -12.78
C ALA A 56 -15.28 11.00 -12.95
N HIS A 57 -15.44 11.97 -13.84
CA HIS A 57 -16.75 12.54 -14.15
C HIS A 57 -17.64 11.54 -14.89
N GLU A 58 -17.13 10.85 -15.91
CA GLU A 58 -17.83 9.81 -16.65
C GLU A 58 -18.21 8.63 -15.75
N ALA A 59 -17.34 8.25 -14.83
CA ALA A 59 -17.63 7.25 -13.80
C ALA A 59 -18.78 7.69 -12.89
N ALA A 60 -18.80 8.96 -12.50
CA ALA A 60 -19.87 9.53 -11.70
C ALA A 60 -21.22 9.49 -12.43
N LEU A 61 -21.25 9.83 -13.73
CA LEU A 61 -22.45 9.75 -14.55
C LEU A 61 -22.95 8.31 -14.65
N LEU A 62 -22.08 7.36 -15.02
CA LEU A 62 -22.41 5.94 -15.14
C LEU A 62 -22.98 5.37 -13.84
N LEU A 63 -22.32 5.64 -12.71
CA LEU A 63 -22.75 5.15 -11.40
C LEU A 63 -24.05 5.83 -10.92
N ALA A 64 -24.23 7.13 -11.19
CA ALA A 64 -25.46 7.85 -10.83
C ALA A 64 -26.66 7.32 -11.63
N ASP A 65 -26.48 6.99 -12.91
CA ASP A 65 -27.49 6.35 -13.73
C ASP A 65 -27.79 4.94 -13.24
N ALA A 66 -26.78 4.15 -12.93
CA ALA A 66 -26.92 2.81 -12.37
C ALA A 66 -27.69 2.80 -11.03
N ILE A 67 -27.43 3.77 -10.15
CA ILE A 67 -28.16 3.93 -8.88
C ILE A 67 -29.61 4.33 -9.13
N ARG A 68 -29.87 5.29 -10.04
CA ARG A 68 -31.22 5.70 -10.41
C ARG A 68 -32.05 4.54 -10.95
N ASP A 69 -31.44 3.72 -11.81
CA ASP A 69 -32.09 2.62 -12.52
C ASP A 69 -32.04 1.30 -11.72
N ASP A 70 -31.63 1.35 -10.45
CA ASP A 70 -31.58 0.23 -9.50
C ASP A 70 -30.75 -0.98 -10.02
N LYS A 71 -29.66 -0.69 -10.74
CA LYS A 71 -28.78 -1.70 -11.36
C LYS A 71 -27.98 -2.47 -10.31
N ARG A 72 -27.63 -3.72 -10.68
CA ARG A 72 -26.74 -4.59 -9.89
C ARG A 72 -25.28 -4.30 -10.21
N LEU A 73 -24.53 -3.87 -9.20
CA LEU A 73 -23.11 -3.56 -9.29
C LEU A 73 -22.29 -4.73 -8.74
N CYS A 74 -21.30 -5.19 -9.48
CA CYS A 74 -20.35 -6.20 -9.00
C CYS A 74 -18.93 -5.64 -9.07
N ILE A 75 -18.24 -5.63 -7.92
CA ILE A 75 -16.86 -5.15 -7.77
C ILE A 75 -15.92 -6.35 -7.95
N VAL A 76 -14.92 -6.23 -8.83
CA VAL A 76 -13.80 -7.17 -8.95
C VAL A 76 -12.57 -6.52 -8.30
N ALA A 77 -12.18 -7.03 -7.14
CA ALA A 77 -11.08 -6.49 -6.35
C ALA A 77 -9.76 -7.22 -6.60
N ASP A 78 -8.62 -6.55 -6.36
CA ASP A 78 -7.35 -7.23 -6.22
C ASP A 78 -7.27 -7.99 -4.88
N TYR A 79 -6.33 -8.92 -4.77
CA TYR A 79 -6.15 -9.85 -3.63
C TYR A 79 -5.09 -9.40 -2.62
N ASP A 80 -4.85 -8.10 -2.51
CA ASP A 80 -3.97 -7.52 -1.48
C ASP A 80 -4.70 -6.49 -0.60
N CYS A 81 -3.97 -5.79 0.27
CA CYS A 81 -4.56 -4.85 1.20
C CYS A 81 -5.14 -3.61 0.51
N ASP A 82 -4.54 -3.13 -0.59
CA ASP A 82 -5.08 -2.00 -1.34
C ASP A 82 -6.38 -2.43 -2.04
N GLY A 83 -6.39 -3.56 -2.76
CA GLY A 83 -7.59 -4.11 -3.37
C GLY A 83 -8.71 -4.38 -2.35
N ALA A 84 -8.39 -4.95 -1.19
CA ALA A 84 -9.36 -5.20 -0.14
C ALA A 84 -9.94 -3.91 0.46
N THR A 85 -9.11 -2.90 0.72
CA THR A 85 -9.58 -1.60 1.23
C THR A 85 -10.33 -0.81 0.16
N ALA A 86 -9.92 -0.88 -1.11
CA ALA A 86 -10.62 -0.29 -2.25
C ALA A 86 -12.02 -0.91 -2.43
N CYS A 87 -12.11 -2.24 -2.31
CA CYS A 87 -13.39 -2.94 -2.32
C CYS A 87 -14.31 -2.50 -1.16
N ALA A 88 -13.76 -2.42 0.06
CA ALA A 88 -14.50 -1.98 1.24
C ALA A 88 -14.97 -0.52 1.10
N VAL A 89 -14.14 0.37 0.56
CA VAL A 89 -14.47 1.77 0.27
C VAL A 89 -15.57 1.83 -0.79
N ALA A 90 -15.47 1.04 -1.86
CA ALA A 90 -16.48 0.97 -2.91
C ALA A 90 -17.83 0.47 -2.37
N LEU A 91 -17.84 -0.66 -1.65
CA LEU A 91 -19.06 -1.24 -1.06
C LEU A 91 -19.77 -0.26 -0.12
N ARG A 92 -19.01 0.29 0.85
CA ARG A 92 -19.55 1.24 1.83
C ARG A 92 -19.98 2.55 1.18
N GLY A 93 -19.14 3.10 0.29
CA GLY A 93 -19.41 4.39 -0.36
C GLY A 93 -20.60 4.33 -1.32
N LEU A 94 -20.71 3.30 -2.16
CA LEU A 94 -21.83 3.12 -3.07
C LEU A 94 -23.15 2.94 -2.31
N ARG A 95 -23.15 2.14 -1.23
CA ARG A 95 -24.34 1.96 -0.36
C ARG A 95 -24.73 3.28 0.33
N LEU A 96 -23.76 4.04 0.85
CA LEU A 96 -24.00 5.37 1.44
C LEU A 96 -24.62 6.32 0.40
N LEU A 97 -24.19 6.24 -0.85
CA LEU A 97 -24.69 7.07 -1.95
C LEU A 97 -26.01 6.56 -2.57
N GLY A 98 -26.51 5.39 -2.14
CA GLY A 98 -27.85 4.92 -2.48
C GLY A 98 -27.91 3.70 -3.36
N ALA A 99 -26.79 3.09 -3.73
CA ALA A 99 -26.80 1.80 -4.42
C ALA A 99 -27.36 0.69 -3.52
N LYS A 100 -28.37 -0.05 -4.00
CA LYS A 100 -29.02 -1.11 -3.22
C LYS A 100 -28.37 -2.48 -3.45
N HIS A 101 -27.93 -2.74 -4.66
CA HIS A 101 -27.44 -4.05 -5.09
C HIS A 101 -25.93 -3.95 -5.41
N VAL A 102 -25.09 -4.12 -4.40
CA VAL A 102 -23.64 -4.10 -4.56
C VAL A 102 -23.05 -5.38 -4.00
N SER A 103 -22.40 -6.13 -4.86
CA SER A 103 -21.68 -7.36 -4.56
C SER A 103 -20.21 -7.24 -4.96
N TYR A 104 -19.40 -8.24 -4.62
CA TYR A 104 -17.99 -8.27 -5.03
C TYR A 104 -17.53 -9.70 -5.31
N LEU A 105 -16.42 -9.80 -6.04
CA LEU A 105 -15.70 -11.01 -6.35
C LEU A 105 -14.20 -10.71 -6.27
N VAL A 106 -13.44 -11.66 -5.72
CA VAL A 106 -11.97 -11.59 -5.70
C VAL A 106 -11.43 -12.77 -6.50
N PRO A 107 -10.49 -12.54 -7.44
CA PRO A 107 -9.79 -13.63 -8.11
C PRO A 107 -8.92 -14.43 -7.13
N ASP A 108 -8.84 -15.75 -7.33
CA ASP A 108 -7.85 -16.58 -6.66
C ASP A 108 -6.49 -16.39 -7.35
N ARG A 109 -5.47 -16.01 -6.58
CA ARG A 109 -4.10 -15.74 -7.07
C ARG A 109 -3.49 -16.92 -7.83
N VAL A 110 -3.77 -18.15 -7.39
CA VAL A 110 -3.18 -19.37 -7.94
C VAL A 110 -3.94 -19.85 -9.17
N VAL A 111 -5.29 -19.82 -9.09
CA VAL A 111 -6.18 -20.39 -10.11
C VAL A 111 -6.52 -19.39 -11.20
N ASP A 112 -6.95 -18.18 -10.81
CA ASP A 112 -7.48 -17.16 -11.73
C ASP A 112 -6.38 -16.24 -12.29
N GLY A 113 -5.24 -16.13 -11.60
CA GLY A 113 -4.18 -15.18 -11.92
C GLY A 113 -4.48 -13.76 -11.40
N TYR A 114 -3.98 -12.74 -12.13
CA TYR A 114 -4.10 -11.34 -11.71
C TYR A 114 -5.20 -10.60 -12.46
N GLY A 115 -6.02 -9.86 -11.71
CA GLY A 115 -6.96 -8.88 -12.23
C GLY A 115 -8.18 -9.49 -12.93
N LEU A 116 -8.83 -8.68 -13.78
CA LEU A 116 -10.00 -9.10 -14.54
C LEU A 116 -9.60 -9.96 -15.73
N THR A 117 -9.81 -11.27 -15.62
CA THR A 117 -9.61 -12.26 -16.69
C THR A 117 -10.95 -12.64 -17.35
N PRO A 118 -10.98 -13.26 -18.55
CA PRO A 118 -12.21 -13.74 -19.15
C PRO A 118 -13.03 -14.69 -18.26
N PRO A 119 -12.45 -15.68 -17.54
CA PRO A 119 -13.20 -16.50 -16.58
C PRO A 119 -13.82 -15.70 -15.44
N ILE A 120 -13.14 -14.66 -14.94
CA ILE A 120 -13.70 -13.77 -13.91
C ILE A 120 -14.88 -12.97 -14.47
N ALA A 121 -14.76 -12.43 -15.68
CA ALA A 121 -15.87 -11.73 -16.36
C ALA A 121 -17.10 -12.65 -16.53
N GLU A 122 -16.89 -13.93 -16.84
CA GLU A 122 -17.97 -14.93 -16.91
C GLU A 122 -18.64 -15.15 -15.55
N ARG A 123 -17.85 -15.28 -14.50
CA ARG A 123 -18.39 -15.43 -13.13
C ARG A 123 -19.19 -14.21 -12.71
N VAL A 124 -18.74 -13.00 -13.03
CA VAL A 124 -19.48 -11.76 -12.76
C VAL A 124 -20.80 -11.74 -13.52
N ALA A 125 -20.79 -12.05 -14.83
CA ALA A 125 -22.01 -12.10 -15.62
C ALA A 125 -23.03 -13.12 -15.09
N ALA A 126 -22.55 -14.27 -14.60
CA ALA A 126 -23.40 -15.31 -14.00
C ALA A 126 -24.10 -14.85 -12.70
N THR A 127 -23.61 -13.81 -12.01
CA THR A 127 -24.31 -13.22 -10.86
C THR A 127 -25.54 -12.38 -11.26
N GLY A 128 -25.72 -12.11 -12.54
CA GLY A 128 -26.75 -11.20 -13.04
C GLY A 128 -26.40 -9.72 -12.82
N ALA A 129 -25.12 -9.39 -12.68
CA ALA A 129 -24.68 -8.00 -12.60
C ALA A 129 -24.99 -7.24 -13.89
N ASP A 130 -25.28 -5.94 -13.77
CA ASP A 130 -25.45 -5.01 -14.88
C ASP A 130 -24.15 -4.21 -15.13
N VAL A 131 -23.43 -3.91 -14.06
CA VAL A 131 -22.18 -3.12 -14.10
C VAL A 131 -21.08 -3.88 -13.38
N LEU A 132 -19.96 -4.05 -14.05
CA LEU A 132 -18.71 -4.55 -13.49
C LEU A 132 -17.81 -3.37 -13.17
N ILE A 133 -17.31 -3.32 -11.93
CA ILE A 133 -16.38 -2.28 -11.45
C ILE A 133 -15.10 -2.98 -11.02
N THR A 134 -13.96 -2.70 -11.64
CA THR A 134 -12.69 -3.14 -11.07
C THR A 134 -12.17 -2.13 -10.05
N VAL A 135 -11.53 -2.61 -9.01
CA VAL A 135 -10.82 -1.75 -8.05
C VAL A 135 -9.40 -2.27 -7.86
N ASP A 136 -8.42 -1.39 -8.02
CA ASP A 136 -7.00 -1.69 -7.92
C ASP A 136 -6.50 -2.72 -8.95
N ASN A 137 -7.21 -2.87 -10.05
CA ASN A 137 -6.82 -3.69 -11.19
C ASN A 137 -7.59 -3.28 -12.45
N GLY A 138 -7.22 -3.84 -13.58
CA GLY A 138 -8.04 -3.77 -14.80
C GLY A 138 -7.45 -2.93 -15.92
N ILE A 139 -6.50 -2.01 -15.67
CA ILE A 139 -5.93 -1.16 -16.74
C ILE A 139 -5.19 -1.96 -17.82
N ALA A 140 -4.71 -3.15 -17.49
CA ALA A 140 -4.06 -4.07 -18.43
C ALA A 140 -4.97 -5.25 -18.85
N SER A 141 -6.22 -5.30 -18.38
CA SER A 141 -7.15 -6.44 -18.56
C SER A 141 -7.94 -6.35 -19.88
N VAL A 142 -7.22 -6.23 -21.01
CA VAL A 142 -7.87 -6.05 -22.33
C VAL A 142 -8.84 -7.18 -22.66
N GLU A 143 -8.42 -8.43 -22.50
CA GLU A 143 -9.24 -9.61 -22.80
C GLU A 143 -10.42 -9.78 -21.82
N GLY A 144 -10.17 -9.52 -20.52
CA GLY A 144 -11.20 -9.60 -19.49
C GLY A 144 -12.30 -8.57 -19.69
N VAL A 145 -11.95 -7.33 -20.02
CA VAL A 145 -12.91 -6.27 -20.36
C VAL A 145 -13.68 -6.62 -21.62
N ALA A 146 -13.01 -7.11 -22.68
CA ALA A 146 -13.68 -7.55 -23.90
C ALA A 146 -14.70 -8.68 -23.63
N ALA A 147 -14.32 -9.67 -22.79
CA ALA A 147 -15.20 -10.75 -22.38
C ALA A 147 -16.43 -10.25 -21.59
N ALA A 148 -16.25 -9.28 -20.68
CA ALA A 148 -17.32 -8.66 -19.92
C ALA A 148 -18.30 -7.89 -20.84
N LYS A 149 -17.76 -7.09 -21.77
CA LYS A 149 -18.54 -6.36 -22.78
C LYS A 149 -19.33 -7.29 -23.69
N ALA A 150 -18.74 -8.40 -24.13
CA ALA A 150 -19.41 -9.41 -24.97
C ALA A 150 -20.62 -10.07 -24.25
N ARG A 151 -20.66 -9.99 -22.91
CA ARG A 151 -21.78 -10.48 -22.08
C ARG A 151 -22.80 -9.38 -21.72
N GLY A 152 -22.63 -8.18 -22.28
CA GLY A 152 -23.56 -7.06 -22.07
C GLY A 152 -23.35 -6.29 -20.77
N LEU A 153 -22.25 -6.53 -20.05
CA LEU A 153 -21.91 -5.75 -18.85
C LEU A 153 -21.43 -4.35 -19.25
N ALA A 154 -21.87 -3.32 -18.53
CA ALA A 154 -21.15 -2.05 -18.50
C ALA A 154 -19.90 -2.21 -17.64
N VAL A 155 -18.75 -1.69 -18.08
CA VAL A 155 -17.46 -1.88 -17.41
C VAL A 155 -16.85 -0.55 -17.02
N LEU A 156 -16.66 -0.36 -15.70
CA LEU A 156 -15.91 0.72 -15.11
C LEU A 156 -14.59 0.15 -14.55
N VAL A 157 -13.46 0.61 -15.08
CA VAL A 157 -12.14 0.28 -14.55
C VAL A 157 -11.66 1.40 -13.63
N THR A 158 -11.35 1.08 -12.37
CA THR A 158 -10.62 1.97 -11.46
C THR A 158 -9.32 1.30 -11.04
N ASP A 159 -8.21 1.94 -11.37
CA ASP A 159 -6.88 1.37 -11.20
C ASP A 159 -5.84 2.48 -11.07
N HIS A 160 -4.65 2.15 -10.60
CA HIS A 160 -3.52 3.07 -10.50
C HIS A 160 -2.22 2.51 -11.12
N HIS A 161 -2.24 1.25 -11.52
CA HIS A 161 -1.11 0.60 -12.17
C HIS A 161 -0.77 1.27 -13.51
N LEU A 162 0.48 1.06 -13.97
CA LEU A 162 0.89 1.55 -15.28
C LEU A 162 0.15 0.83 -16.40
N PRO A 163 -0.38 1.54 -17.39
CA PRO A 163 -1.07 0.92 -18.51
C PRO A 163 -0.11 0.08 -19.36
N GLY A 164 -0.66 -0.96 -19.98
CA GLY A 164 0.01 -1.75 -21.01
C GLY A 164 0.09 -1.00 -22.35
N PRO A 165 0.60 -1.67 -23.42
CA PRO A 165 0.67 -1.09 -24.77
C PRO A 165 -0.70 -0.71 -25.35
N ALA A 166 -1.76 -1.38 -24.92
CA ALA A 166 -3.14 -1.11 -25.30
C ALA A 166 -4.00 -0.95 -24.05
N LEU A 167 -4.91 0.01 -24.08
CA LEU A 167 -5.92 0.19 -23.04
C LEU A 167 -7.12 -0.73 -23.30
N PRO A 168 -7.77 -1.26 -22.24
CA PRO A 168 -8.99 -2.03 -22.40
C PRO A 168 -10.15 -1.15 -22.90
N ALA A 169 -11.06 -1.72 -23.70
CA ALA A 169 -12.22 -1.03 -24.25
C ALA A 169 -13.39 -0.98 -23.24
N ALA A 170 -13.12 -0.55 -22.02
CA ALA A 170 -14.14 -0.33 -21.00
C ALA A 170 -15.04 0.87 -21.34
N ASP A 171 -16.24 0.94 -20.74
CA ASP A 171 -17.10 2.10 -20.89
C ASP A 171 -16.47 3.34 -20.24
N VAL A 172 -15.80 3.15 -19.10
CA VAL A 172 -15.07 4.19 -18.41
C VAL A 172 -13.77 3.64 -17.84
N LEU A 173 -12.68 4.41 -17.99
CA LEU A 173 -11.37 4.15 -17.39
C LEU A 173 -11.00 5.30 -16.45
N VAL A 174 -10.74 4.98 -15.19
CA VAL A 174 -10.26 5.93 -14.18
C VAL A 174 -8.91 5.45 -13.68
N ASN A 175 -7.84 6.10 -14.12
CA ASN A 175 -6.48 5.79 -13.71
C ASN A 175 -5.59 7.04 -13.87
N PRO A 176 -4.84 7.45 -12.84
CA PRO A 176 -3.99 8.65 -12.93
C PRO A 176 -2.85 8.50 -13.93
N ASN A 177 -2.44 7.26 -14.25
CA ASN A 177 -1.32 6.93 -15.12
C ASN A 177 -1.73 6.66 -16.57
N GLN A 178 -3.05 6.75 -16.90
CA GLN A 178 -3.47 6.67 -18.31
C GLN A 178 -2.98 7.92 -19.11
N PRO A 179 -2.78 7.79 -20.43
CA PRO A 179 -2.38 8.92 -21.27
C PRO A 179 -3.30 10.13 -21.07
N ASP A 180 -2.72 11.33 -21.14
CA ASP A 180 -3.41 12.63 -21.05
C ASP A 180 -4.23 12.84 -19.74
N CYS A 181 -3.97 12.09 -18.68
CA CYS A 181 -4.56 12.37 -17.38
C CYS A 181 -3.83 13.53 -16.70
N GLY A 182 -4.56 14.58 -16.34
CA GLY A 182 -4.03 15.79 -15.67
C GLY A 182 -3.93 15.71 -14.15
N PHE A 183 -4.23 14.57 -13.53
CA PHE A 183 -4.21 14.44 -12.08
C PHE A 183 -2.78 14.42 -11.54
N ASP A 184 -2.45 15.35 -10.65
CA ASP A 184 -1.07 15.56 -10.17
C ASP A 184 -0.54 14.39 -9.31
N SER A 185 -1.40 13.73 -8.53
CA SER A 185 -1.02 12.59 -7.69
C SER A 185 -0.96 11.31 -8.52
N LYS A 186 0.15 11.12 -9.25
CA LYS A 186 0.38 9.92 -10.08
C LYS A 186 0.60 8.66 -9.27
N SER A 187 0.94 8.80 -8.01
CA SER A 187 1.19 7.71 -7.07
C SER A 187 0.02 7.43 -6.12
N ILE A 188 -1.18 7.94 -6.43
CA ILE A 188 -2.36 7.59 -5.62
C ILE A 188 -2.62 6.08 -5.69
N ALA A 189 -2.92 5.43 -4.56
CA ALA A 189 -3.25 4.02 -4.48
C ALA A 189 -4.62 3.69 -5.05
N GLY A 190 -4.90 2.43 -5.37
CA GLY A 190 -6.19 1.99 -5.92
C GLY A 190 -7.38 2.37 -5.05
N VAL A 191 -7.26 2.24 -3.73
CA VAL A 191 -8.27 2.71 -2.78
C VAL A 191 -8.51 4.22 -2.86
N GLY A 192 -7.46 4.99 -3.12
CA GLY A 192 -7.56 6.44 -3.32
C GLY A 192 -8.29 6.78 -4.61
N VAL A 193 -8.01 6.08 -5.71
CA VAL A 193 -8.73 6.25 -6.99
C VAL A 193 -10.22 6.02 -6.78
N MET A 194 -10.60 4.91 -6.13
CA MET A 194 -12.02 4.63 -5.85
C MET A 194 -12.66 5.69 -4.94
N PHE A 195 -11.92 6.19 -3.94
CA PHE A 195 -12.41 7.28 -3.10
C PHE A 195 -12.70 8.56 -3.91
N TYR A 196 -11.84 8.90 -4.87
CA TYR A 196 -12.06 10.05 -5.77
C TYR A 196 -13.25 9.85 -6.70
N VAL A 197 -13.48 8.64 -7.19
CA VAL A 197 -14.71 8.30 -7.94
C VAL A 197 -15.96 8.53 -7.08
N LEU A 198 -15.94 8.14 -5.80
CA LEU A 198 -17.06 8.40 -4.88
C LEU A 198 -17.26 9.88 -4.58
N LEU A 199 -16.19 10.69 -4.50
CA LEU A 199 -16.29 12.14 -4.37
C LEU A 199 -16.97 12.76 -5.60
N ALA A 200 -16.60 12.33 -6.81
CA ALA A 200 -17.22 12.77 -8.06
C ALA A 200 -18.69 12.35 -8.12
N LEU A 201 -18.99 11.08 -7.78
CA LEU A 201 -20.36 10.55 -7.73
C LEU A 201 -21.23 11.34 -6.74
N ARG A 202 -20.73 11.64 -5.54
CA ARG A 202 -21.47 12.47 -4.58
C ARG A 202 -21.77 13.86 -5.15
N SER A 203 -20.83 14.46 -5.87
CA SER A 203 -21.02 15.76 -6.52
C SER A 203 -22.10 15.69 -7.60
N GLU A 204 -22.09 14.65 -8.43
CA GLU A 204 -23.08 14.41 -9.48
C GLU A 204 -24.48 14.17 -8.89
N LEU A 205 -24.62 13.32 -7.87
CA LEU A 205 -25.91 13.08 -7.20
C LEU A 205 -26.47 14.34 -6.56
N ARG A 206 -25.60 15.23 -6.03
CA ARG A 206 -25.99 16.55 -5.54
C ARG A 206 -26.48 17.44 -6.68
N ALA A 207 -25.80 17.46 -7.81
CA ALA A 207 -26.21 18.22 -8.99
C ALA A 207 -27.58 17.75 -9.53
N ARG A 208 -27.89 16.45 -9.39
CA ARG A 208 -29.20 15.88 -9.72
C ARG A 208 -30.29 16.12 -8.65
N GLY A 209 -30.01 16.83 -7.57
CA GLY A 209 -30.97 17.13 -6.51
C GLY A 209 -31.33 15.94 -5.59
N VAL A 210 -30.54 14.85 -5.59
CA VAL A 210 -30.83 13.64 -4.79
C VAL A 210 -30.79 13.92 -3.29
N PHE A 211 -30.04 14.93 -2.86
CA PHE A 211 -29.85 15.31 -1.45
C PHE A 211 -30.66 16.56 -1.05
N ASP A 212 -31.46 17.12 -1.97
CA ASP A 212 -32.27 18.29 -1.64
C ASP A 212 -33.39 17.88 -0.70
N LEU A 213 -33.35 18.37 0.53
CA LEU A 213 -34.49 18.26 1.44
C LEU A 213 -35.64 19.10 0.89
N PRO A 214 -36.90 18.63 0.89
CA PRO A 214 -38.02 19.52 0.59
C PRO A 214 -37.97 20.71 1.56
N ALA A 215 -38.06 21.94 1.03
CA ALA A 215 -38.11 23.12 1.84
C ALA A 215 -39.20 22.89 2.89
N ALA A 216 -38.86 23.06 4.18
CA ALA A 216 -39.82 22.95 5.26
C ALA A 216 -41.03 23.82 4.90
N ALA A 217 -42.20 23.22 4.74
CA ALA A 217 -43.42 23.93 4.50
C ALA A 217 -43.56 24.94 5.65
N GLY A 218 -43.49 26.22 5.33
CA GLY A 218 -43.72 27.27 6.32
C GLY A 218 -45.04 27.02 7.04
N PRO A 219 -45.22 27.48 8.28
CA PRO A 219 -46.46 27.27 9.02
C PRO A 219 -47.64 27.74 8.18
N PRO A 220 -48.75 26.99 8.15
CA PRO A 220 -49.89 27.36 7.33
C PRO A 220 -50.38 28.73 7.77
N GLN A 221 -50.25 29.69 6.85
CA GLN A 221 -50.90 31.01 7.06
C GLN A 221 -52.43 30.75 7.05
N GLY A 222 -53.03 31.06 8.19
CA GLY A 222 -54.47 30.90 8.42
C GLY A 222 -55.29 31.61 7.37
N GLY A 223 -55.86 30.84 6.44
CA GLY A 223 -56.88 31.28 5.47
C GLY A 223 -58.15 30.53 5.75
N ARG A 224 -59.23 31.32 6.06
CA ARG A 224 -60.60 30.85 6.33
C ARG A 224 -61.11 29.89 5.23
N ALA A 225 -61.65 28.79 5.64
CA ALA A 225 -62.34 27.85 4.80
C ALA A 225 -63.62 28.46 4.21
N SER A 226 -63.87 28.23 2.91
CA SER A 226 -65.20 28.25 2.29
C SER A 226 -65.34 26.97 1.48
N PRO A 227 -66.47 26.23 1.57
CA PRO A 227 -66.64 24.96 0.91
C PRO A 227 -67.38 25.18 -0.40
N SER A 228 -66.82 24.77 -1.52
CA SER A 228 -67.57 24.25 -2.68
C SER A 228 -66.62 23.94 -3.86
N GLY A 229 -66.79 22.78 -4.48
CA GLY A 229 -66.29 22.50 -5.82
C GLY A 229 -65.50 21.20 -5.93
N GLY A 230 -66.17 20.14 -6.44
CA GLY A 230 -65.56 18.91 -6.85
C GLY A 230 -64.61 19.14 -8.04
N GLY A 231 -63.48 18.51 -8.02
CA GLY A 231 -62.47 18.55 -9.08
C GLY A 231 -61.50 17.41 -8.90
N GLU A 232 -61.33 16.70 -9.94
CA GLU A 232 -60.60 15.44 -10.19
C GLU A 232 -59.24 15.37 -9.44
N ALA A 233 -59.01 14.19 -8.85
CA ALA A 233 -57.74 13.84 -8.24
C ALA A 233 -56.68 13.70 -9.33
N HIS A 234 -55.88 14.75 -9.59
CA HIS A 234 -54.61 14.60 -10.26
C HIS A 234 -53.61 13.92 -9.29
N GLU A 235 -53.14 12.79 -9.73
CA GLU A 235 -52.08 11.99 -9.14
C GLU A 235 -50.82 12.91 -8.93
N VAL A 236 -50.64 13.40 -7.70
CA VAL A 236 -49.42 14.12 -7.31
C VAL A 236 -48.33 13.08 -7.19
N ALA A 237 -47.53 13.00 -8.25
CA ALA A 237 -46.28 12.25 -8.20
C ALA A 237 -45.55 12.52 -6.87
N SER A 238 -45.31 11.48 -6.10
CA SER A 238 -44.61 11.53 -4.82
C SER A 238 -43.21 12.14 -5.03
N ARG A 239 -43.07 13.44 -4.73
CA ARG A 239 -41.78 14.07 -4.62
C ARG A 239 -41.02 13.36 -3.49
N GLY A 240 -39.99 12.60 -3.88
CA GLY A 240 -39.15 11.83 -2.96
C GLY A 240 -38.62 12.71 -1.83
N VAL A 241 -38.70 12.18 -0.63
CA VAL A 241 -38.07 12.79 0.55
C VAL A 241 -36.56 12.82 0.30
N GLY A 242 -35.97 13.99 0.13
CA GLY A 242 -34.54 14.16 -0.08
C GLY A 242 -33.74 13.52 1.07
N ARG A 243 -32.66 12.84 0.74
CA ARG A 243 -31.76 12.21 1.70
C ARG A 243 -30.74 13.23 2.20
N PRO A 244 -30.31 13.19 3.47
CA PRO A 244 -29.16 13.99 3.91
C PRO A 244 -27.92 13.58 3.13
N GLN A 245 -27.11 14.57 2.69
CA GLN A 245 -25.89 14.29 1.93
C GLN A 245 -24.89 13.49 2.79
N PRO A 246 -24.45 12.30 2.34
CA PRO A 246 -23.53 11.47 3.10
C PRO A 246 -22.15 12.12 3.25
N LYS A 247 -21.55 11.93 4.42
CA LYS A 247 -20.15 12.29 4.68
C LYS A 247 -19.25 11.13 4.30
N LEU A 248 -18.48 11.27 3.22
CA LEU A 248 -17.56 10.24 2.75
C LEU A 248 -16.24 10.19 3.54
N ASP A 249 -16.00 11.17 4.39
CA ASP A 249 -14.80 11.22 5.24
C ASP A 249 -14.73 10.08 6.28
N VAL A 250 -15.85 9.40 6.55
CA VAL A 250 -15.89 8.16 7.35
C VAL A 250 -15.13 6.99 6.70
N LEU A 251 -14.85 7.06 5.40
CA LEU A 251 -14.10 6.07 4.64
C LEU A 251 -12.58 6.28 4.72
N LEU A 252 -12.11 7.46 5.16
CA LEU A 252 -10.69 7.81 5.19
C LEU A 252 -9.80 6.90 6.04
N PRO A 253 -10.26 6.26 7.14
CA PRO A 253 -9.49 5.22 7.80
C PRO A 253 -9.09 4.06 6.88
N LEU A 254 -9.99 3.61 6.00
CA LEU A 254 -9.72 2.55 5.01
C LEU A 254 -8.81 3.06 3.90
N VAL A 255 -9.05 4.28 3.40
CA VAL A 255 -8.19 4.92 2.38
C VAL A 255 -6.76 5.06 2.88
N ALA A 256 -6.57 5.49 4.13
CA ALA A 256 -5.23 5.62 4.72
C ALA A 256 -4.53 4.27 4.87
N LEU A 257 -5.26 3.23 5.29
CA LEU A 257 -4.72 1.88 5.45
C LEU A 257 -4.23 1.32 4.11
N GLY A 258 -5.06 1.33 3.06
CA GLY A 258 -4.68 0.85 1.73
C GLY A 258 -3.52 1.64 1.14
N THR A 259 -3.58 2.98 1.17
CA THR A 259 -2.53 3.85 0.65
C THR A 259 -1.15 3.54 1.25
N VAL A 260 -1.07 3.29 2.56
CA VAL A 260 0.20 2.96 3.21
C VAL A 260 0.62 1.52 2.95
N ALA A 261 -0.34 0.58 2.92
CA ALA A 261 -0.06 -0.84 2.73
C ALA A 261 0.41 -1.17 1.31
N ASP A 262 -0.03 -0.42 0.31
CA ASP A 262 0.42 -0.53 -1.08
C ASP A 262 1.83 0.02 -1.32
N VAL A 263 2.38 0.73 -0.33
CA VAL A 263 3.76 1.28 -0.41
C VAL A 263 3.94 2.30 -1.55
N VAL A 264 2.88 2.99 -1.95
CA VAL A 264 2.95 4.08 -2.92
C VAL A 264 3.71 5.29 -2.37
N LYS A 265 4.30 6.08 -3.27
CA LYS A 265 4.95 7.33 -2.88
C LYS A 265 3.95 8.24 -2.16
N LEU A 266 4.31 8.68 -0.97
CA LEU A 266 3.52 9.63 -0.17
C LEU A 266 3.76 11.07 -0.65
N ASP A 267 3.21 11.41 -1.82
CA ASP A 267 3.12 12.80 -2.29
C ASP A 267 2.20 13.63 -1.37
N ALA A 268 2.06 14.92 -1.64
CA ALA A 268 1.26 15.80 -0.78
C ALA A 268 -0.21 15.35 -0.66
N ASN A 269 -0.81 14.83 -1.73
CA ASN A 269 -2.19 14.38 -1.72
C ASN A 269 -2.36 13.08 -0.91
N ASN A 270 -1.48 12.09 -1.12
CA ASN A 270 -1.47 10.85 -0.34
C ASN A 270 -1.23 11.12 1.15
N ARG A 271 -0.29 12.03 1.49
CA ARG A 271 -0.08 12.43 2.89
C ARG A 271 -1.33 13.01 3.54
N ARG A 272 -2.10 13.85 2.81
CA ARG A 272 -3.38 14.40 3.29
C ARG A 272 -4.40 13.31 3.57
N LEU A 273 -4.59 12.38 2.62
CA LEU A 273 -5.50 11.25 2.79
C LEU A 273 -5.12 10.41 4.02
N VAL A 274 -3.83 10.09 4.17
CA VAL A 274 -3.31 9.30 5.29
C VAL A 274 -3.44 10.05 6.61
N ALA A 275 -3.08 11.33 6.66
CA ALA A 275 -3.21 12.15 7.87
C ALA A 275 -4.67 12.24 8.34
N GLN A 276 -5.60 12.41 7.40
CA GLN A 276 -7.03 12.48 7.70
C GLN A 276 -7.60 11.15 8.22
N GLY A 277 -7.13 10.01 7.67
CA GLY A 277 -7.49 8.69 8.17
C GLY A 277 -6.94 8.43 9.57
N LEU A 278 -5.64 8.71 9.79
CA LEU A 278 -5.00 8.57 11.11
C LEU A 278 -5.66 9.44 12.18
N ARG A 279 -6.04 10.69 11.83
CA ARG A 279 -6.74 11.59 12.75
C ARG A 279 -8.06 10.99 13.24
N ARG A 280 -8.84 10.37 12.35
CA ARG A 280 -10.10 9.73 12.70
C ARG A 280 -9.89 8.50 13.56
N ILE A 281 -8.95 7.65 13.19
CA ILE A 281 -8.59 6.45 13.97
C ILE A 281 -8.17 6.85 15.39
N ARG A 282 -7.29 7.85 15.53
CA ARG A 282 -6.85 8.36 16.84
C ARG A 282 -8.00 8.93 17.68
N ALA A 283 -9.03 9.46 17.03
CA ALA A 283 -10.26 9.92 17.67
C ALA A 283 -11.30 8.82 17.92
N GLY A 284 -10.99 7.56 17.62
CA GLY A 284 -11.91 6.43 17.78
C GLY A 284 -12.99 6.32 16.68
N VAL A 285 -12.88 7.12 15.61
CA VAL A 285 -13.83 7.10 14.47
C VAL A 285 -13.26 6.22 13.36
N MET A 286 -13.62 4.96 13.36
CA MET A 286 -13.15 3.97 12.38
C MET A 286 -14.15 2.81 12.23
N PRO A 287 -14.12 2.03 11.12
CA PRO A 287 -14.88 0.79 10.98
C PRO A 287 -14.51 -0.24 12.06
N ALA A 288 -15.49 -1.07 12.46
CA ALA A 288 -15.31 -2.11 13.46
C ALA A 288 -14.12 -3.04 13.15
N GLY A 289 -13.94 -3.41 11.86
CA GLY A 289 -12.83 -4.24 11.43
C GLY A 289 -11.45 -3.59 11.62
N VAL A 290 -11.33 -2.30 11.39
CA VAL A 290 -10.06 -1.57 11.63
C VAL A 290 -9.74 -1.58 13.13
N ALA A 291 -10.73 -1.31 13.99
CA ALA A 291 -10.56 -1.38 15.45
C ALA A 291 -10.16 -2.79 15.92
N ALA A 292 -10.81 -3.82 15.37
CA ALA A 292 -10.52 -5.22 15.67
C ALA A 292 -9.11 -5.63 15.24
N LEU A 293 -8.63 -5.15 14.08
CA LEU A 293 -7.27 -5.39 13.60
C LEU A 293 -6.21 -4.73 14.50
N PHE A 294 -6.44 -3.51 14.99
CA PHE A 294 -5.57 -2.88 15.99
C PHE A 294 -5.49 -3.73 17.27
N LYS A 295 -6.63 -4.19 17.77
CA LYS A 295 -6.73 -5.06 18.96
C LYS A 295 -5.98 -6.38 18.74
N ALA A 296 -6.21 -7.08 17.63
CA ALA A 296 -5.54 -8.34 17.29
C ALA A 296 -4.03 -8.16 17.10
N ALA A 297 -3.59 -6.99 16.62
CA ALA A 297 -2.18 -6.65 16.48
C ALA A 297 -1.52 -6.22 17.80
N GLY A 298 -2.26 -6.06 18.89
CA GLY A 298 -1.75 -5.50 20.15
C GLY A 298 -1.30 -4.04 20.02
N ARG A 299 -1.94 -3.26 19.14
CA ARG A 299 -1.60 -1.87 18.86
C ARG A 299 -2.64 -0.91 19.41
N ASN A 300 -2.19 0.27 19.85
CA ASN A 300 -3.06 1.31 20.38
C ASN A 300 -3.54 2.24 19.24
N ALA A 301 -4.80 2.15 18.89
CA ALA A 301 -5.40 2.98 17.85
C ALA A 301 -5.32 4.49 18.17
N ALA A 302 -5.37 4.90 19.44
CA ALA A 302 -5.25 6.31 19.84
C ALA A 302 -3.85 6.90 19.57
N ALA A 303 -2.84 6.03 19.39
CA ALA A 303 -1.46 6.39 19.02
C ALA A 303 -1.09 5.88 17.61
N ALA A 304 -2.06 5.57 16.76
CA ALA A 304 -1.84 4.98 15.44
C ALA A 304 -0.87 5.80 14.59
N THR A 305 -0.01 5.10 13.87
CA THR A 305 1.00 5.65 12.96
C THR A 305 0.95 4.95 11.61
N THR A 306 1.63 5.50 10.60
CA THR A 306 1.80 4.81 9.31
C THR A 306 2.53 3.47 9.45
N PHE A 307 3.40 3.34 10.46
CA PHE A 307 4.07 2.08 10.76
C PHE A 307 3.07 0.96 11.12
N ASP A 308 2.02 1.28 11.88
CA ASP A 308 0.99 0.30 12.23
C ASP A 308 0.25 -0.20 10.98
N PHE A 309 -0.01 0.67 10.01
CA PHE A 309 -0.62 0.26 8.74
C PHE A 309 0.28 -0.66 7.93
N GLY A 310 1.54 -0.25 7.69
CA GLY A 310 2.47 -1.01 6.85
C GLY A 310 2.99 -2.31 7.48
N PHE A 311 3.13 -2.37 8.81
CA PHE A 311 3.81 -3.48 9.50
C PHE A 311 2.93 -4.26 10.47
N ALA A 312 1.74 -3.77 10.80
CA ALA A 312 0.83 -4.50 11.67
C ALA A 312 -0.48 -4.86 10.97
N LEU A 313 -1.28 -3.91 10.47
CA LEU A 313 -2.59 -4.17 9.91
C LEU A 313 -2.51 -4.74 8.49
N GLY A 314 -1.79 -4.05 7.58
CA GLY A 314 -1.65 -4.47 6.17
C GLY A 314 -1.15 -5.91 6.01
N PRO A 315 -0.09 -6.35 6.72
CA PRO A 315 0.38 -7.72 6.63
C PRO A 315 -0.64 -8.79 7.03
N ARG A 316 -1.58 -8.50 7.94
CA ARG A 316 -2.66 -9.41 8.34
C ARG A 316 -3.67 -9.60 7.22
N ILE A 317 -4.05 -8.52 6.55
CA ILE A 317 -4.95 -8.56 5.39
C ILE A 317 -4.24 -9.25 4.23
N ASN A 318 -2.99 -8.85 3.90
CA ASN A 318 -2.21 -9.42 2.81
C ASN A 318 -1.96 -10.94 2.96
N ALA A 319 -1.91 -11.44 4.21
CA ALA A 319 -1.71 -12.86 4.45
C ALA A 319 -2.88 -13.71 3.93
N ALA A 320 -4.12 -13.20 4.01
CA ALA A 320 -5.30 -13.88 3.47
C ALA A 320 -5.18 -14.11 1.95
N GLY A 321 -4.78 -13.10 1.18
CA GLY A 321 -4.58 -13.23 -0.27
C GLY A 321 -3.34 -14.05 -0.69
N ARG A 322 -2.58 -14.57 0.27
CA ARG A 322 -1.40 -15.42 0.01
C ARG A 322 -1.59 -16.88 0.40
N LEU A 323 -2.30 -17.14 1.49
CA LEU A 323 -2.45 -18.47 2.09
C LEU A 323 -3.91 -18.92 2.24
N ALA A 324 -4.88 -18.04 2.01
CA ALA A 324 -6.29 -18.30 2.23
C ALA A 324 -7.15 -17.54 1.19
N ASP A 325 -8.29 -17.02 1.62
CA ASP A 325 -9.23 -16.27 0.79
C ASP A 325 -9.29 -14.79 1.26
N MET A 326 -9.03 -13.86 0.34
CA MET A 326 -9.09 -12.42 0.60
C MET A 326 -10.48 -11.94 1.01
N THR A 327 -11.54 -12.70 0.73
CA THR A 327 -12.89 -12.36 1.19
C THR A 327 -12.98 -12.18 2.69
N LEU A 328 -12.15 -12.90 3.49
CA LEU A 328 -12.02 -12.71 4.94
C LEU A 328 -11.56 -11.29 5.30
N GLY A 329 -10.59 -10.76 4.55
CA GLY A 329 -10.11 -9.39 4.74
C GLY A 329 -11.18 -8.35 4.40
N ILE A 330 -11.86 -8.52 3.26
CA ILE A 330 -12.92 -7.61 2.82
C ILE A 330 -14.10 -7.66 3.80
N GLU A 331 -14.53 -8.85 4.24
CA GLU A 331 -15.61 -9.00 5.22
C GLU A 331 -15.25 -8.30 6.53
N CYS A 332 -14.02 -8.47 7.02
CA CYS A 332 -13.53 -7.79 8.22
C CYS A 332 -13.64 -6.25 8.09
N LEU A 333 -13.29 -5.69 6.93
CA LEU A 333 -13.32 -4.25 6.68
C LEU A 333 -14.74 -3.70 6.41
N THR A 334 -15.69 -4.55 6.06
CA THR A 334 -17.05 -4.15 5.67
C THR A 334 -18.12 -4.46 6.71
N THR A 335 -17.89 -5.36 7.63
CA THR A 335 -18.85 -5.64 8.72
C THR A 335 -18.94 -4.46 9.70
N ASP A 336 -20.15 -4.19 10.19
CA ASP A 336 -20.42 -3.25 11.28
C ASP A 336 -20.67 -3.98 12.61
N ASP A 337 -20.74 -5.33 12.59
CA ASP A 337 -20.82 -6.17 13.80
C ASP A 337 -19.44 -6.31 14.42
N SER A 338 -19.26 -5.74 15.61
CA SER A 338 -17.99 -5.75 16.33
C SER A 338 -17.55 -7.17 16.74
N ALA A 339 -18.47 -8.08 17.05
CA ALA A 339 -18.13 -9.46 17.41
C ALA A 339 -17.62 -10.22 16.18
N ARG A 340 -18.28 -10.06 15.04
CA ARG A 340 -17.84 -10.64 13.76
C ARG A 340 -16.50 -10.05 13.32
N ALA A 341 -16.30 -8.74 13.45
CA ALA A 341 -15.03 -8.08 13.17
C ALA A 341 -13.88 -8.64 14.00
N GLU A 342 -14.09 -8.86 15.30
CA GLU A 342 -13.07 -9.45 16.19
C GLU A 342 -12.77 -10.91 15.84
N GLU A 343 -13.77 -11.69 15.45
CA GLU A 343 -13.57 -13.07 14.97
C GLU A 343 -12.68 -13.07 13.72
N LEU A 344 -13.04 -12.28 12.70
CA LEU A 344 -12.30 -12.17 11.44
C LEU A 344 -10.87 -11.65 11.65
N ALA A 345 -10.69 -10.63 12.50
CA ALA A 345 -9.36 -10.11 12.81
C ALA A 345 -8.47 -11.15 13.50
N ARG A 346 -9.02 -12.02 14.36
CA ARG A 346 -8.28 -13.15 14.96
C ARG A 346 -7.90 -14.20 13.91
N MET A 347 -8.81 -14.51 12.98
CA MET A 347 -8.50 -15.43 11.87
C MET A 347 -7.35 -14.87 11.01
N LEU A 348 -7.43 -13.59 10.61
CA LEU A 348 -6.39 -12.91 9.85
C LEU A 348 -5.04 -12.86 10.59
N ASP A 349 -5.06 -12.67 11.91
CA ASP A 349 -3.84 -12.75 12.73
C ASP A 349 -3.24 -14.16 12.76
N GLY A 350 -4.08 -15.20 12.83
CA GLY A 350 -3.66 -16.60 12.73
C GLY A 350 -2.97 -16.91 11.41
N ILE A 351 -3.63 -16.56 10.28
CA ILE A 351 -3.08 -16.72 8.93
C ILE A 351 -1.76 -15.94 8.77
N ASN A 352 -1.67 -14.74 9.33
CA ASN A 352 -0.44 -13.95 9.27
C ASN A 352 0.70 -14.53 10.13
N ARG A 353 0.40 -15.23 11.23
CA ARG A 353 1.41 -15.99 11.99
C ARG A 353 1.93 -17.16 11.17
N GLU A 354 1.04 -17.97 10.60
CA GLU A 354 1.40 -19.07 9.71
C GLU A 354 2.26 -18.59 8.55
N ARG A 355 1.85 -17.51 7.88
CA ARG A 355 2.66 -16.90 6.82
C ARG A 355 4.06 -16.51 7.31
N ARG A 356 4.22 -15.98 8.52
CA ARG A 356 5.53 -15.62 9.09
C ARG A 356 6.38 -16.85 9.40
N ASP A 357 5.76 -17.93 9.86
CA ASP A 357 6.47 -19.18 10.15
C ASP A 357 6.99 -19.80 8.85
N ILE A 358 6.16 -19.86 7.80
CA ILE A 358 6.58 -20.26 6.46
C ILE A 358 7.69 -19.34 5.93
N GLU A 359 7.52 -18.00 6.01
CA GLU A 359 8.55 -17.03 5.60
C GLU A 359 9.87 -17.27 6.34
N GLY A 360 9.82 -17.54 7.65
CA GLY A 360 10.99 -17.80 8.47
C GLY A 360 11.77 -19.01 8.01
N GLY A 361 11.10 -20.13 7.83
CA GLY A 361 11.71 -21.38 7.33
C GLY A 361 12.30 -21.22 5.93
N MET A 362 11.50 -20.69 5.01
CA MET A 362 11.95 -20.44 3.63
C MET A 362 13.12 -19.45 3.56
N ARG A 363 13.10 -18.40 4.36
CA ARG A 363 14.19 -17.42 4.39
C ARG A 363 15.49 -18.06 4.85
N ASP A 364 15.47 -18.85 5.93
CA ASP A 364 16.66 -19.45 6.49
C ASP A 364 17.26 -20.47 5.49
N GLN A 365 16.42 -21.27 4.83
CA GLN A 365 16.83 -22.18 3.76
C GLN A 365 17.36 -21.44 2.52
N ALA A 366 16.66 -20.38 2.07
CA ALA A 366 17.09 -19.60 0.92
C ALA A 366 18.40 -18.83 1.15
N LEU A 367 18.68 -18.44 2.41
CA LEU A 367 19.97 -17.85 2.77
C LEU A 367 21.09 -18.88 2.67
N LEU A 368 20.88 -20.13 3.14
CA LEU A 368 21.87 -21.20 3.00
C LEU A 368 22.15 -21.52 1.52
N LEU A 369 21.10 -21.58 0.69
CA LEU A 369 21.26 -21.76 -0.75
C LEU A 369 22.02 -20.59 -1.39
N ALA A 370 21.71 -19.36 -1.00
CA ALA A 370 22.44 -18.18 -1.50
C ALA A 370 23.91 -18.20 -1.08
N GLU A 371 24.24 -18.62 0.15
CA GLU A 371 25.60 -18.75 0.65
C GLU A 371 26.40 -19.83 -0.13
N SER A 372 25.79 -20.98 -0.44
CA SER A 372 26.45 -22.01 -1.23
C SER A 372 26.86 -21.55 -2.63
N LEU A 373 26.08 -20.65 -3.25
CA LEU A 373 26.42 -20.07 -4.55
C LEU A 373 27.72 -19.23 -4.53
N PHE A 374 28.16 -18.77 -3.36
CA PHE A 374 29.39 -17.98 -3.21
C PHE A 374 30.61 -18.90 -3.02
N ASP A 375 30.42 -20.02 -2.34
CA ASP A 375 31.50 -20.99 -2.07
C ASP A 375 31.94 -21.74 -3.34
N GLU A 376 31.01 -22.02 -4.25
CA GLU A 376 31.27 -22.77 -5.49
C GLU A 376 32.20 -22.06 -6.48
N ASP A 377 32.14 -20.70 -6.52
CA ASP A 377 32.98 -19.89 -7.43
C ASP A 377 34.35 -19.51 -6.84
N GLY A 378 34.65 -19.87 -5.58
CA GLY A 378 35.87 -19.46 -4.88
C GLY A 378 36.03 -17.94 -4.76
N SER A 379 34.95 -17.19 -4.91
CA SER A 379 34.87 -15.72 -4.89
C SER A 379 34.40 -15.26 -3.52
N GLU A 380 35.17 -14.42 -2.85
CA GLU A 380 34.75 -13.77 -1.60
C GLU A 380 33.59 -12.77 -1.77
N THR A 381 33.15 -12.51 -3.02
CA THR A 381 32.13 -11.53 -3.32
C THR A 381 30.89 -12.20 -3.91
N PRO A 382 29.67 -11.82 -3.44
CA PRO A 382 28.42 -12.32 -4.01
C PRO A 382 28.29 -12.05 -5.51
N ARG A 383 27.68 -12.97 -6.26
CA ARG A 383 27.29 -12.74 -7.66
C ARG A 383 26.49 -11.45 -7.78
N ALA A 384 26.52 -10.81 -8.94
CA ALA A 384 25.83 -9.55 -9.19
C ALA A 384 24.29 -9.65 -9.08
N ALA A 385 23.72 -10.84 -9.28
CA ALA A 385 22.33 -11.19 -8.97
C ALA A 385 22.25 -12.57 -8.33
N ILE A 386 21.20 -12.83 -7.57
CA ILE A 386 20.97 -14.09 -6.84
C ILE A 386 19.67 -14.69 -7.33
N SER A 387 19.68 -15.98 -7.69
CA SER A 387 18.48 -16.77 -7.97
C SER A 387 18.53 -18.04 -7.17
N VAL A 388 17.45 -18.33 -6.41
CA VAL A 388 17.35 -19.55 -5.61
C VAL A 388 16.03 -20.25 -5.85
N PHE A 389 16.06 -21.56 -5.87
CA PHE A 389 14.90 -22.44 -6.00
C PHE A 389 14.98 -23.57 -4.99
N ASP A 390 13.84 -23.93 -4.45
CA ASP A 390 13.66 -25.15 -3.70
C ASP A 390 12.24 -25.67 -3.90
N ALA A 391 12.09 -27.00 -4.00
CA ALA A 391 10.82 -27.65 -4.26
C ALA A 391 9.80 -27.46 -3.12
N ASP A 392 10.29 -27.26 -1.89
CA ASP A 392 9.46 -27.05 -0.70
C ASP A 392 9.04 -25.57 -0.49
N PHE A 393 9.47 -24.67 -1.38
CA PHE A 393 9.10 -23.27 -1.27
C PHE A 393 7.64 -23.02 -1.66
N HIS A 394 6.97 -22.17 -0.88
CA HIS A 394 5.58 -21.79 -1.11
C HIS A 394 5.48 -20.59 -2.05
N GLU A 395 4.77 -20.75 -3.19
CA GLU A 395 4.67 -19.69 -4.23
C GLU A 395 4.07 -18.35 -3.73
N GLY A 396 3.20 -18.37 -2.73
CA GLY A 396 2.61 -17.15 -2.12
C GLY A 396 3.61 -16.33 -1.29
N VAL A 397 4.79 -16.89 -0.94
CA VAL A 397 5.77 -16.28 -0.03
C VAL A 397 7.10 -15.93 -0.70
N VAL A 398 7.41 -16.50 -1.87
CA VAL A 398 8.68 -16.28 -2.60
C VAL A 398 9.05 -14.80 -2.75
N GLY A 399 8.08 -13.91 -3.02
CA GLY A 399 8.35 -12.48 -3.17
C GLY A 399 8.80 -11.78 -1.88
N ILE A 400 8.36 -12.27 -0.71
CA ILE A 400 8.79 -11.75 0.59
C ILE A 400 10.22 -12.22 0.86
N VAL A 401 10.50 -13.50 0.62
CA VAL A 401 11.83 -14.09 0.79
C VAL A 401 12.84 -13.42 -0.14
N ALA A 402 12.48 -13.17 -1.41
CA ALA A 402 13.33 -12.41 -2.34
C ALA A 402 13.70 -11.02 -1.79
N SER A 403 12.74 -10.32 -1.15
CA SER A 403 13.04 -9.04 -0.48
C SER A 403 14.07 -9.22 0.64
N ARG A 404 13.97 -10.27 1.46
CA ARG A 404 14.89 -10.50 2.58
C ARG A 404 16.32 -10.79 2.11
N ILE A 405 16.46 -11.61 1.07
CA ILE A 405 17.78 -11.93 0.49
C ILE A 405 18.37 -10.67 -0.16
N LYS A 406 17.57 -9.94 -0.95
CA LYS A 406 17.97 -8.67 -1.54
C LYS A 406 18.45 -7.67 -0.47
N ASP A 407 17.74 -7.54 0.64
CA ASP A 407 18.09 -6.60 1.72
C ASP A 407 19.39 -7.02 2.42
N ARG A 408 19.65 -8.33 2.58
CA ARG A 408 20.86 -8.83 3.21
C ARG A 408 22.10 -8.64 2.33
N TYR A 409 22.02 -9.02 1.05
CA TYR A 409 23.17 -9.02 0.14
C TYR A 409 23.27 -7.76 -0.74
N HIS A 410 22.23 -6.95 -0.78
CA HIS A 410 22.09 -5.80 -1.68
C HIS A 410 22.34 -6.19 -3.15
N ARG A 411 21.61 -7.21 -3.61
CA ARG A 411 21.65 -7.76 -4.98
C ARG A 411 20.24 -7.94 -5.52
N PRO A 412 20.00 -7.73 -6.83
CA PRO A 412 18.78 -8.20 -7.46
C PRO A 412 18.59 -9.69 -7.17
N THR A 413 17.40 -10.07 -6.71
CA THR A 413 17.17 -11.43 -6.23
C THR A 413 15.87 -11.97 -6.76
N PHE A 414 15.89 -13.21 -7.29
CA PHE A 414 14.71 -14.02 -7.58
C PHE A 414 14.65 -15.24 -6.65
N VAL A 415 13.45 -15.52 -6.17
CA VAL A 415 13.14 -16.77 -5.44
C VAL A 415 12.04 -17.48 -6.18
N PHE A 416 12.23 -18.79 -6.39
CA PHE A 416 11.32 -19.63 -7.16
C PHE A 416 10.71 -20.71 -6.27
N ALA A 417 9.48 -21.07 -6.60
CA ALA A 417 8.77 -22.23 -6.09
C ALA A 417 8.19 -23.02 -7.27
N ALA A 418 7.93 -24.30 -7.07
CA ALA A 418 7.16 -25.10 -8.02
C ALA A 418 5.73 -24.53 -8.17
N SER A 419 5.17 -24.60 -9.37
CA SER A 419 3.79 -24.14 -9.60
C SER A 419 2.79 -25.06 -8.90
N GLY A 420 1.90 -24.47 -8.07
CA GLY A 420 0.78 -25.19 -7.48
C GLY A 420 -0.37 -25.46 -8.44
N ALA A 421 -0.31 -25.00 -9.69
CA ALA A 421 -1.38 -25.20 -10.66
C ALA A 421 -1.35 -26.65 -11.22
N PRO A 422 -2.49 -27.38 -11.21
CA PRO A 422 -2.55 -28.76 -11.70
C PRO A 422 -2.02 -28.91 -13.15
N GLY A 423 -1.14 -29.88 -13.38
CA GLY A 423 -0.52 -30.15 -14.68
C GLY A 423 0.61 -29.20 -15.07
N LYS A 424 1.07 -28.35 -14.14
CA LYS A 424 2.16 -27.39 -14.34
C LYS A 424 3.25 -27.48 -13.28
N GLU A 425 3.38 -28.65 -12.67
CA GLU A 425 4.33 -28.90 -11.58
C GLU A 425 5.80 -28.74 -12.03
N HIS A 426 6.06 -28.86 -13.34
CA HIS A 426 7.35 -28.62 -13.98
C HIS A 426 7.65 -27.14 -14.29
N GLU A 427 6.68 -26.24 -14.07
CA GLU A 427 6.87 -24.80 -14.18
C GLU A 427 7.31 -24.23 -12.82
N LEU A 428 8.34 -23.40 -12.81
CA LEU A 428 8.78 -22.67 -11.63
C LEU A 428 8.26 -21.23 -11.70
N LYS A 429 7.57 -20.80 -10.65
CA LYS A 429 7.11 -19.41 -10.49
C LYS A 429 8.10 -18.62 -9.66
N GLY A 430 8.76 -17.66 -10.29
CA GLY A 430 9.73 -16.77 -9.67
C GLY A 430 9.17 -15.39 -9.34
N SER A 431 9.52 -14.88 -8.17
CA SER A 431 9.28 -13.50 -7.80
C SER A 431 10.59 -12.80 -7.51
N GLY A 432 10.84 -11.70 -8.24
CA GLY A 432 12.07 -10.93 -8.16
C GLY A 432 11.91 -9.61 -7.43
N ARG A 433 12.98 -9.19 -6.76
CA ARG A 433 13.14 -7.88 -6.13
C ARG A 433 14.47 -7.29 -6.52
N SER A 434 14.46 -5.97 -6.83
CA SER A 434 15.64 -5.27 -7.34
C SER A 434 16.24 -4.29 -6.33
N ILE A 435 17.40 -3.77 -6.71
CA ILE A 435 18.10 -2.66 -6.07
C ILE A 435 18.09 -1.44 -7.00
N PRO A 436 18.30 -0.22 -6.50
CA PRO A 436 18.44 0.96 -7.34
C PRO A 436 19.51 0.78 -8.42
N GLY A 437 19.20 1.20 -9.64
CA GLY A 437 20.11 1.07 -10.79
C GLY A 437 19.91 -0.19 -11.63
N PHE A 438 19.08 -1.15 -11.20
CA PHE A 438 18.79 -2.36 -11.97
C PHE A 438 17.29 -2.48 -12.27
N HIS A 439 16.90 -2.29 -13.54
CA HIS A 439 15.51 -2.39 -13.97
C HIS A 439 15.13 -3.85 -14.26
N LEU A 440 14.40 -4.48 -13.32
CA LEU A 440 14.18 -5.92 -13.33
C LEU A 440 13.44 -6.43 -14.57
N ARG A 441 12.37 -5.72 -14.99
CA ARG A 441 11.61 -6.11 -16.19
C ARG A 441 12.45 -6.06 -17.46
N ASP A 442 13.27 -5.01 -17.61
CA ASP A 442 14.14 -4.86 -18.80
C ASP A 442 15.23 -5.94 -18.80
N ALA A 443 15.74 -6.32 -17.62
CA ALA A 443 16.67 -7.43 -17.48
C ALA A 443 16.04 -8.76 -17.92
N LEU A 444 14.77 -9.04 -17.51
CA LEU A 444 14.04 -10.21 -17.97
C LEU A 444 13.81 -10.20 -19.49
N ASP A 445 13.47 -9.04 -20.06
CA ASP A 445 13.32 -8.89 -21.51
C ASP A 445 14.62 -9.19 -22.25
N LEU A 446 15.76 -8.73 -21.72
CA LEU A 446 17.08 -9.01 -22.28
C LEU A 446 17.44 -10.50 -22.14
N VAL A 447 17.15 -11.12 -21.00
CA VAL A 447 17.33 -12.57 -20.80
C VAL A 447 16.50 -13.36 -21.82
N ALA A 448 15.21 -13.00 -22.00
CA ALA A 448 14.33 -13.66 -22.97
C ALA A 448 14.84 -13.53 -24.42
N LYS A 449 15.43 -12.40 -24.78
CA LYS A 449 16.02 -12.17 -26.11
C LYS A 449 17.33 -12.93 -26.33
N ARG A 450 18.18 -13.02 -25.31
CA ARG A 450 19.47 -13.72 -25.39
C ARG A 450 19.33 -15.25 -25.32
N HIS A 451 18.31 -15.72 -24.59
CA HIS A 451 18.04 -17.13 -24.34
C HIS A 451 16.55 -17.45 -24.64
N PRO A 452 16.18 -17.55 -25.93
CA PRO A 452 14.79 -17.82 -26.32
C PRO A 452 14.28 -19.14 -25.70
N GLY A 453 13.08 -19.11 -25.12
CA GLY A 453 12.44 -20.27 -24.50
C GLY A 453 12.76 -20.48 -23.02
N VAL A 454 13.75 -19.81 -22.44
CA VAL A 454 14.06 -19.90 -21.00
C VAL A 454 12.94 -19.29 -20.15
N LEU A 455 12.38 -18.15 -20.56
CA LEU A 455 11.25 -17.52 -19.91
C LEU A 455 9.96 -17.89 -20.64
N LEU A 456 9.06 -18.61 -19.97
CA LEU A 456 7.72 -18.95 -20.48
C LEU A 456 6.80 -17.73 -20.41
N ARG A 457 6.86 -16.98 -19.32
CA ARG A 457 6.12 -15.73 -19.08
C ARG A 457 6.92 -14.85 -18.13
N PHE A 458 6.80 -13.53 -18.29
CA PHE A 458 7.33 -12.57 -17.33
C PHE A 458 6.58 -11.24 -17.41
N GLY A 459 6.64 -10.48 -16.31
CA GLY A 459 6.04 -9.16 -16.21
C GLY A 459 6.45 -8.47 -14.92
N GLY A 460 6.09 -7.20 -14.79
CA GLY A 460 6.40 -6.39 -13.61
C GLY A 460 6.99 -5.04 -13.96
N HIS A 461 7.75 -4.49 -13.01
CA HIS A 461 8.30 -3.14 -13.04
C HIS A 461 9.80 -3.14 -12.71
N ALA A 462 10.38 -1.94 -12.55
CA ALA A 462 11.80 -1.78 -12.26
C ALA A 462 12.24 -2.52 -10.99
N MET A 463 11.48 -2.43 -9.91
CA MET A 463 11.87 -2.91 -8.56
C MET A 463 11.29 -4.27 -8.18
N ALA A 464 10.27 -4.73 -8.88
CA ALA A 464 9.62 -6.02 -8.63
C ALA A 464 9.09 -6.61 -9.94
N ALA A 465 9.34 -7.89 -10.17
CA ALA A 465 8.87 -8.60 -11.34
C ALA A 465 8.58 -10.06 -11.00
N GLY A 466 7.69 -10.69 -11.79
CA GLY A 466 7.44 -12.12 -11.75
C GLY A 466 7.85 -12.78 -13.05
N CYS A 467 8.25 -14.04 -13.00
CA CYS A 467 8.48 -14.84 -14.19
C CYS A 467 8.10 -16.30 -13.96
N THR A 468 7.90 -17.00 -15.06
CA THR A 468 7.72 -18.46 -15.08
C THR A 468 8.82 -19.05 -15.95
N VAL A 469 9.51 -20.06 -15.43
CA VAL A 469 10.63 -20.76 -16.07
C VAL A 469 10.33 -22.26 -16.03
N ALA A 470 10.67 -23.00 -17.06
CA ALA A 470 10.65 -24.47 -16.95
C ALA A 470 11.80 -24.91 -16.01
N GLU A 471 11.55 -25.91 -15.15
CA GLU A 471 12.53 -26.35 -14.16
C GLU A 471 13.88 -26.70 -14.79
N GLU A 472 13.88 -27.37 -15.94
CA GLU A 472 15.07 -27.71 -16.72
C GLU A 472 15.90 -26.52 -17.20
N HIS A 473 15.29 -25.31 -17.21
CA HIS A 473 15.93 -24.07 -17.64
C HIS A 473 16.34 -23.14 -16.48
N PHE A 474 16.14 -23.58 -15.25
CA PHE A 474 16.44 -22.74 -14.07
C PHE A 474 17.90 -22.29 -14.01
N GLU A 475 18.86 -23.21 -14.17
CA GLU A 475 20.29 -22.86 -14.16
C GLU A 475 20.68 -21.89 -15.30
N THR A 476 20.04 -22.03 -16.48
CA THR A 476 20.27 -21.11 -17.58
C THR A 476 19.76 -19.72 -17.28
N PHE A 477 18.57 -19.62 -16.66
CA PHE A 477 18.01 -18.37 -16.18
C PHE A 477 18.92 -17.70 -15.14
N GLU A 478 19.37 -18.46 -14.14
CA GLU A 478 20.25 -17.96 -13.07
C GLU A 478 21.53 -17.35 -13.63
N ARG A 479 22.24 -18.08 -14.51
CA ARG A 479 23.48 -17.59 -15.14
C ARG A 479 23.23 -16.37 -16.02
N ALA A 480 22.16 -16.37 -16.82
CA ALA A 480 21.82 -15.27 -17.70
C ALA A 480 21.48 -13.99 -16.93
N LEU A 481 20.70 -14.10 -15.85
CA LEU A 481 20.36 -12.94 -15.00
C LEU A 481 21.60 -12.40 -14.28
N ALA A 482 22.47 -13.27 -13.75
CA ALA A 482 23.71 -12.86 -13.10
C ALA A 482 24.65 -12.13 -14.07
N GLN A 483 24.71 -12.60 -15.33
CA GLN A 483 25.50 -11.94 -16.39
C GLN A 483 24.94 -10.54 -16.70
N VAL A 484 23.64 -10.39 -16.93
CA VAL A 484 23.01 -9.09 -17.18
C VAL A 484 23.26 -8.13 -16.00
N ALA A 485 23.17 -8.65 -14.76
CA ALA A 485 23.44 -7.84 -13.59
C ALA A 485 24.91 -7.39 -13.50
N ALA A 486 25.86 -8.27 -13.85
CA ALA A 486 27.28 -7.93 -13.88
C ALA A 486 27.62 -6.90 -14.97
N GLU A 487 26.87 -6.89 -16.09
CA GLU A 487 27.03 -5.90 -17.16
C GLU A 487 26.47 -4.53 -16.79
N TRP A 488 25.38 -4.48 -16.01
CA TRP A 488 24.64 -3.24 -15.73
C TRP A 488 25.00 -2.59 -14.38
N LEU A 489 25.51 -3.34 -13.43
CA LEU A 489 25.81 -2.87 -12.07
C LEU A 489 27.31 -2.72 -11.85
N ASP A 490 27.70 -1.55 -11.42
CA ASP A 490 29.06 -1.29 -10.95
C ASP A 490 29.21 -1.54 -9.43
N ALA A 491 30.43 -1.48 -8.92
CA ALA A 491 30.73 -1.67 -7.50
C ALA A 491 30.00 -0.65 -6.60
N ALA A 492 29.76 0.56 -7.10
CA ALA A 492 29.05 1.60 -6.36
C ALA A 492 27.57 1.25 -6.20
N SER A 493 26.92 0.78 -7.26
CA SER A 493 25.53 0.30 -7.25
C SER A 493 25.33 -0.92 -6.37
N LEU A 494 26.35 -1.78 -6.27
CA LEU A 494 26.37 -2.97 -5.41
C LEU A 494 26.68 -2.66 -3.94
N THR A 495 27.02 -1.41 -3.60
CA THR A 495 27.25 -0.97 -2.23
C THR A 495 25.99 -0.40 -1.63
N ARG A 496 25.50 -1.02 -0.55
CA ARG A 496 24.29 -0.54 0.16
C ARG A 496 24.52 0.89 0.67
N ARG A 497 23.65 1.80 0.25
CA ARG A 497 23.60 3.18 0.71
C ARG A 497 22.43 3.39 1.67
N LEU A 498 22.67 4.04 2.80
CA LEU A 498 21.66 4.45 3.75
C LEU A 498 21.60 5.97 3.84
N ASP A 499 20.52 6.55 3.36
CA ASP A 499 20.31 8.01 3.40
C ASP A 499 19.79 8.44 4.77
N THR A 500 20.46 9.43 5.37
CA THR A 500 20.14 9.96 6.70
C THR A 500 19.83 11.46 6.66
N ASP A 501 19.29 11.98 7.74
CA ASP A 501 19.03 13.41 7.92
C ASP A 501 20.22 14.15 8.61
N GLY A 502 21.39 13.49 8.65
CA GLY A 502 22.60 14.01 9.27
C GLY A 502 22.54 13.99 10.81
N PRO A 503 23.36 14.82 11.48
CA PRO A 503 23.49 14.79 12.92
C PRO A 503 22.25 15.32 13.65
N LEU A 504 22.04 14.81 14.88
CA LEU A 504 21.00 15.24 15.80
C LEU A 504 21.59 16.06 16.94
N ALA A 505 21.03 17.24 17.21
CA ALA A 505 21.45 18.04 18.35
C ALA A 505 20.94 17.44 19.69
N PRO A 506 21.72 17.49 20.78
CA PRO A 506 21.35 16.86 22.05
C PRO A 506 20.04 17.34 22.67
N GLU A 507 19.68 18.60 22.44
CA GLU A 507 18.41 19.19 22.90
C GLU A 507 17.17 18.54 22.32
N TYR A 508 17.33 17.76 21.23
CA TYR A 508 16.25 17.01 20.59
C TYR A 508 16.07 15.60 21.15
N LEU A 509 16.90 15.16 22.11
CA LEU A 509 16.73 13.87 22.79
C LEU A 509 15.63 13.95 23.87
N ARG A 510 14.40 14.19 23.43
CA ARG A 510 13.23 14.40 24.30
C ARG A 510 12.06 13.54 23.84
N VAL A 511 11.34 12.95 24.78
CA VAL A 511 10.19 12.05 24.50
C VAL A 511 9.08 12.78 23.76
N ASP A 512 8.78 14.04 24.11
CA ASP A 512 7.75 14.84 23.43
C ASP A 512 8.07 15.09 21.95
N LEU A 513 9.36 15.23 21.62
CA LEU A 513 9.79 15.34 20.22
C LEU A 513 9.65 13.99 19.48
N VAL A 514 10.01 12.89 20.12
CA VAL A 514 9.79 11.54 19.55
C VAL A 514 8.30 11.34 19.24
N ASP A 515 7.43 11.69 20.19
CA ASP A 515 5.97 11.63 19.98
C ASP A 515 5.52 12.51 18.82
N THR A 516 6.10 13.70 18.67
CA THR A 516 5.83 14.59 17.54
C THR A 516 6.25 13.94 16.22
N LEU A 517 7.47 13.41 16.13
CA LEU A 517 7.96 12.72 14.94
C LEU A 517 7.10 11.50 14.58
N HIS A 518 6.63 10.74 15.56
CA HIS A 518 5.78 9.57 15.33
C HIS A 518 4.36 9.94 14.87
N ARG A 519 3.89 11.14 15.19
CA ARG A 519 2.56 11.61 14.75
C ARG A 519 2.51 12.06 13.31
N GLU A 520 3.66 12.41 12.73
CA GLU A 520 3.78 12.82 11.34
C GLU A 520 3.58 11.64 10.37
N VAL A 521 3.25 11.97 9.12
CA VAL A 521 3.03 10.97 8.07
C VAL A 521 4.34 10.71 7.35
N TRP A 522 4.96 9.57 7.63
CA TRP A 522 6.15 9.07 6.97
C TRP A 522 5.86 7.80 6.19
N GLY A 523 6.60 7.55 5.12
CA GLY A 523 6.49 6.33 4.32
C GLY A 523 7.30 6.40 3.03
N GLN A 524 6.86 5.66 2.03
CA GLN A 524 7.57 5.57 0.74
C GLN A 524 7.68 6.95 0.07
N GLY A 525 8.89 7.29 -0.39
CA GLY A 525 9.18 8.60 -1.00
C GLY A 525 9.14 9.79 -0.03
N PHE A 526 8.73 9.57 1.22
CA PHE A 526 8.72 10.55 2.32
C PHE A 526 9.20 9.87 3.60
N ALA A 527 10.43 9.37 3.56
CA ALA A 527 11.01 8.45 4.53
C ALA A 527 10.98 8.98 5.98
N PRO A 528 10.78 8.10 6.99
CA PRO A 528 10.88 8.51 8.39
C PRO A 528 12.27 9.09 8.70
N PRO A 529 12.37 9.98 9.71
CA PRO A 529 13.63 10.55 10.12
C PRO A 529 14.64 9.49 10.56
N THR A 530 15.81 9.52 9.92
CA THR A 530 16.95 8.66 10.26
C THR A 530 18.17 9.56 10.40
N PHE A 531 18.74 9.60 11.59
CA PHE A 531 19.92 10.44 11.90
C PHE A 531 21.19 9.62 11.77
N SER A 532 22.33 10.30 11.63
CA SER A 532 23.63 9.64 11.64
C SER A 532 24.67 10.47 12.34
N GLU A 533 25.47 9.81 13.16
CA GLU A 533 26.51 10.47 13.95
C GLU A 533 27.54 9.46 14.47
N GLU A 534 28.77 9.93 14.73
CA GLU A 534 29.76 9.15 15.46
C GLU A 534 29.36 9.05 16.93
N VAL A 535 29.35 7.86 17.48
CA VAL A 535 29.05 7.57 18.87
C VAL A 535 30.17 6.72 19.51
N GLU A 536 30.32 6.85 20.84
CA GLU A 536 31.15 5.95 21.62
C GLU A 536 30.29 4.82 22.19
N VAL A 537 30.73 3.57 22.02
CA VAL A 537 30.08 2.39 22.57
C VAL A 537 30.57 2.15 23.98
N ILE A 538 29.76 2.48 24.99
CA ILE A 538 30.09 2.29 26.41
C ILE A 538 30.02 0.82 26.79
N SER A 539 28.97 0.15 26.38
CA SER A 539 28.76 -1.29 26.55
C SER A 539 27.79 -1.84 25.53
N GLN A 540 27.89 -3.13 25.27
CA GLN A 540 27.02 -3.84 24.34
C GLN A 540 26.78 -5.28 24.82
N ARG A 541 25.59 -5.81 24.54
CA ARG A 541 25.23 -7.19 24.89
C ARG A 541 24.17 -7.75 23.93
N LEU A 542 24.21 -9.05 23.69
CA LEU A 542 23.16 -9.74 22.95
C LEU A 542 21.91 -9.90 23.82
N VAL A 543 20.75 -9.71 23.19
CA VAL A 543 19.42 -9.90 23.77
C VAL A 543 18.63 -10.84 22.88
N GLY A 544 18.09 -11.92 23.47
CA GLY A 544 17.33 -12.94 22.73
C GLY A 544 18.12 -13.59 21.60
N GLU A 545 19.47 -13.63 21.70
CA GLU A 545 20.40 -14.22 20.71
C GLU A 545 20.34 -13.61 19.31
N LYS A 546 19.55 -12.58 19.10
CA LYS A 546 19.24 -12.01 17.77
C LYS A 546 19.40 -10.50 17.69
N HIS A 547 19.58 -9.81 18.80
CA HIS A 547 19.58 -8.35 18.84
C HIS A 547 20.74 -7.83 19.66
N LEU A 548 21.32 -6.72 19.24
CA LEU A 548 22.40 -6.06 19.95
C LEU A 548 21.84 -4.87 20.75
N ALA A 549 21.82 -4.99 22.09
CA ALA A 549 21.50 -3.88 22.97
C ALA A 549 22.78 -3.09 23.26
N LEU A 550 22.69 -1.77 23.21
CA LEU A 550 23.79 -0.84 23.25
C LEU A 550 23.59 0.19 24.38
N LYS A 551 24.67 0.53 25.07
CA LYS A 551 24.80 1.80 25.81
C LYS A 551 25.79 2.67 25.05
N LEU A 552 25.33 3.81 24.59
CA LEU A 552 26.08 4.71 23.74
C LEU A 552 26.34 6.02 24.47
N ARG A 553 27.42 6.72 24.09
CA ARG A 553 27.64 8.14 24.45
C ARG A 553 27.48 9.00 23.20
N HIS A 554 26.43 9.81 23.19
CA HIS A 554 26.12 10.76 22.13
C HIS A 554 26.39 12.17 22.63
N LYS A 555 27.40 12.88 22.08
CA LYS A 555 27.78 14.25 22.49
C LYS A 555 27.89 14.42 24.02
N GLY A 556 28.52 13.46 24.67
CA GLY A 556 28.75 13.48 26.12
C GLY A 556 27.60 12.92 26.97
N GLN A 557 26.40 12.72 26.41
CA GLN A 557 25.22 12.18 27.10
C GLN A 557 25.07 10.67 26.87
N PRO A 558 24.77 9.88 27.93
CA PRO A 558 24.49 8.46 27.75
C PRO A 558 23.08 8.27 27.12
N VAL A 559 22.97 7.37 26.16
CA VAL A 559 21.71 6.99 25.53
C VAL A 559 21.67 5.48 25.32
N ASP A 560 20.51 4.88 25.53
CA ASP A 560 20.31 3.47 25.24
C ASP A 560 20.03 3.28 23.75
N GLY A 561 20.51 2.16 23.18
CA GLY A 561 20.27 1.80 21.79
C GLY A 561 19.95 0.33 21.64
N ILE A 562 19.30 -0.02 20.53
CA ILE A 562 19.07 -1.41 20.13
C ILE A 562 19.20 -1.54 18.61
N TRP A 563 19.87 -2.60 18.18
CA TRP A 563 19.94 -2.99 16.77
C TRP A 563 19.27 -4.35 16.59
N PHE A 564 18.08 -4.34 16.05
CA PHE A 564 17.32 -5.55 15.83
C PHE A 564 17.91 -6.38 14.68
N GLY A 565 18.03 -7.70 14.89
CA GLY A 565 18.55 -8.63 13.87
C GLY A 565 20.06 -8.53 13.62
N HIS A 566 20.80 -7.83 14.50
CA HIS A 566 22.25 -7.71 14.43
C HIS A 566 22.88 -8.35 15.65
N THR A 567 23.92 -9.16 15.45
CA THR A 567 24.55 -9.95 16.51
C THR A 567 26.04 -9.62 16.70
N GLU A 568 26.66 -8.99 15.70
CA GLU A 568 28.09 -8.69 15.72
C GLU A 568 28.39 -7.46 16.61
N PRO A 569 29.47 -7.49 17.40
CA PRO A 569 29.85 -6.38 18.23
C PRO A 569 30.35 -5.19 17.40
N LEU A 570 30.03 -3.98 17.87
CA LEU A 570 30.51 -2.74 17.28
C LEU A 570 31.86 -2.33 17.87
N PRO A 571 32.71 -1.61 17.10
CA PRO A 571 33.94 -1.03 17.62
C PRO A 571 33.66 0.07 18.66
N PRO A 572 34.63 0.45 19.49
CA PRO A 572 34.46 1.44 20.57
C PRO A 572 33.96 2.81 20.09
N ARG A 573 34.31 3.20 18.85
CA ARG A 573 33.76 4.39 18.16
C ARG A 573 33.30 4.00 16.77
N VAL A 574 32.13 4.48 16.40
CA VAL A 574 31.50 4.08 15.13
C VAL A 574 30.46 5.11 14.70
N VAL A 575 30.38 5.36 13.39
CA VAL A 575 29.26 6.12 12.82
C VAL A 575 28.07 5.19 12.70
N ILE A 576 26.99 5.53 13.38
CA ILE A 576 25.72 4.78 13.29
C ILE A 576 24.65 5.61 12.59
N ALA A 577 23.74 4.91 11.90
CA ALA A 577 22.47 5.47 11.47
C ALA A 577 21.37 4.96 12.41
N PHE A 578 20.52 5.86 12.90
CA PHE A 578 19.51 5.53 13.91
C PHE A 578 18.23 6.36 13.76
N ARG A 579 17.12 5.77 14.19
CA ARG A 579 15.86 6.48 14.43
C ARG A 579 15.66 6.67 15.93
N LEU A 580 14.84 7.67 16.28
CA LEU A 580 14.44 7.88 17.67
C LEU A 580 13.21 7.04 18.00
N ASP A 581 13.23 6.44 19.18
CA ASP A 581 12.12 5.72 19.80
C ASP A 581 11.98 6.14 21.26
N ALA A 582 10.80 5.96 21.83
CA ALA A 582 10.54 6.19 23.25
C ALA A 582 10.25 4.84 23.91
N ASP A 583 11.26 4.27 24.55
CA ASP A 583 11.14 3.03 25.31
C ASP A 583 10.52 3.29 26.68
N GLU A 584 9.62 2.43 27.10
CA GLU A 584 8.99 2.50 28.43
C GLU A 584 9.45 1.33 29.29
N TRP A 585 10.13 1.67 30.37
CA TRP A 585 10.57 0.69 31.37
C TRP A 585 10.13 1.14 32.76
N GLN A 586 9.41 0.29 33.47
CA GLN A 586 8.87 0.56 34.81
C GLN A 586 8.08 1.89 34.93
N GLY A 587 7.30 2.22 33.89
CA GLY A 587 6.50 3.44 33.84
C GLY A 587 7.28 4.71 33.50
N VAL A 588 8.59 4.60 33.21
CA VAL A 588 9.42 5.73 32.80
C VAL A 588 9.74 5.63 31.32
N ARG A 589 9.29 6.63 30.54
CA ARG A 589 9.61 6.74 29.11
C ARG A 589 10.93 7.47 28.91
N ARG A 590 11.81 6.86 28.09
CA ARG A 590 13.14 7.42 27.76
C ARG A 590 13.38 7.31 26.27
N VAL A 591 14.13 8.28 25.72
CA VAL A 591 14.57 8.21 24.33
C VAL A 591 15.58 7.09 24.17
N ARG A 592 15.38 6.28 23.12
CA ARG A 592 16.25 5.19 22.72
C ARG A 592 16.61 5.34 21.24
N PHE A 593 17.80 4.92 20.85
CA PHE A 593 18.21 4.82 19.44
C PHE A 593 17.85 3.44 18.88
N LEU A 594 17.03 3.44 17.82
CA LEU A 594 16.85 2.26 16.98
C LEU A 594 17.91 2.30 15.88
N VAL A 595 18.96 1.48 16.02
CA VAL A 595 20.07 1.45 15.07
C VAL A 595 19.63 0.71 13.81
N GLU A 596 19.88 1.30 12.65
CA GLU A 596 19.56 0.74 11.32
C GLU A 596 20.80 0.38 10.51
N GLY A 597 21.97 0.88 10.92
CA GLY A 597 23.22 0.59 10.27
C GLY A 597 24.41 1.25 10.94
N ALA A 598 25.60 0.79 10.59
CA ALA A 598 26.87 1.36 11.02
C ALA A 598 27.89 1.33 9.87
N GLU A 599 28.78 2.30 9.83
CA GLU A 599 29.99 2.24 9.00
C GLU A 599 31.09 1.57 9.83
N ILE A 600 31.35 0.32 9.49
CA ILE A 600 32.39 -0.52 10.13
C ILE A 600 33.52 -0.70 9.15
#